data_7ede6623784da559d6981d12c6573a30
#
_entry.id   7ede6623784da559d6981d12c6573a30
#
_cell.length_a   1.000
_cell.length_b   1.000
_cell.length_c   1.000
_cell.angle_alpha   90.00
_cell.angle_beta   90.00
_cell.angle_gamma   90.00
#
_symmetry.space_group_name_H-M   'P 1'
#
loop_
_entity.id
_entity.type
_entity.pdbx_description
1 polymer ?
#
loop_
_entity_poly.entity_id
_entity_poly.type
_entity_poly.pdbx_seq_one_letter_code
_entity_poly.pdbx_strand_id
1 'polypeptide(L)'
;MTDLERFQRPRFARAYERISRESDARGTAGHRARLLEAASGRVIEIGAGNGLNLRHYPPDVTEVLAVEPEDRLRAIARRTAESARVPVTVVAGHADALPAEDRAFDAAVFSLVLCSVPDPATALAEARRVLRPGGRLLFFEHVRSERAVLARLEDLASPVWSRAAGGCHLNRDLAAAIRDAGFRITRIERFGHRPVRFGPEAHILGTATA
;
A
#
# COMPACT_ATOMS: atom_id res chain seq x y z
N MET A 1 0.34 11.19 -24.20
CA MET A 1 0.47 11.40 -22.75
C MET A 1 0.48 10.02 -22.12
N THR A 2 1.49 9.69 -21.35
CA THR A 2 1.54 8.40 -20.66
C THR A 2 0.49 8.41 -19.55
N ASP A 3 -0.21 7.30 -19.33
CA ASP A 3 -1.24 7.14 -18.30
C ASP A 3 -0.71 7.47 -16.87
N LEU A 4 0.61 7.52 -16.70
CA LEU A 4 1.28 7.85 -15.44
C LEU A 4 1.33 9.34 -15.10
N GLU A 5 1.08 10.26 -16.04
CA GLU A 5 1.15 11.70 -15.77
C GLU A 5 0.16 12.16 -14.69
N ARG A 6 -1.01 11.54 -14.62
CA ARG A 6 -2.03 11.84 -13.60
C ARG A 6 -1.58 11.50 -12.17
N PHE A 7 -0.56 10.66 -12.01
CA PHE A 7 -0.03 10.26 -10.70
C PHE A 7 1.21 11.06 -10.29
N GLN A 8 1.74 11.93 -11.15
CA GLN A 8 2.91 12.73 -10.82
C GLN A 8 2.56 13.83 -9.83
N ARG A 9 3.15 13.76 -8.64
CA ARG A 9 2.95 14.73 -7.54
C ARG A 9 4.28 15.16 -6.93
N PRO A 10 5.14 15.89 -7.65
CA PRO A 10 6.53 16.11 -7.26
C PRO A 10 6.70 16.90 -5.95
N ARG A 11 5.74 17.77 -5.59
CA ARG A 11 5.75 18.47 -4.29
C ARG A 11 5.47 17.52 -3.14
N PHE A 12 4.47 16.65 -3.30
CA PHE A 12 4.14 15.61 -2.32
C PHE A 12 5.29 14.60 -2.21
N ALA A 13 5.84 14.11 -3.30
CA ALA A 13 6.93 13.14 -3.31
C ALA A 13 8.16 13.63 -2.51
N ARG A 14 8.54 14.92 -2.66
CA ARG A 14 9.62 15.52 -1.85
C ARG A 14 9.30 15.55 -0.36
N ALA A 15 8.08 15.91 0.01
CA ALA A 15 7.65 15.91 1.42
C ALA A 15 7.56 14.49 1.98
N TYR A 16 7.08 13.54 1.16
CA TYR A 16 6.88 12.14 1.53
C TYR A 16 8.18 11.45 1.94
N GLU A 17 9.31 11.77 1.31
CA GLU A 17 10.62 11.22 1.70
C GLU A 17 10.94 11.44 3.19
N ARG A 18 10.63 12.63 3.71
CA ARG A 18 10.83 12.96 5.13
C ARG A 18 9.73 12.36 6.00
N ILE A 19 8.48 12.56 5.60
CA ILE A 19 7.30 12.09 6.35
C ILE A 19 7.33 10.58 6.54
N SER A 20 7.69 9.81 5.51
CA SER A 20 7.74 8.36 5.59
C SER A 20 8.84 7.84 6.52
N ARG A 21 10.01 8.51 6.56
CA ARG A 21 11.08 8.18 7.53
C ARG A 21 10.68 8.51 8.97
N GLU A 22 10.04 9.67 9.18
CA GLU A 22 9.50 10.03 10.50
C GLU A 22 8.43 9.04 10.96
N SER A 23 7.56 8.61 10.03
CA SER A 23 6.55 7.59 10.26
C SER A 23 7.18 6.26 10.68
N ASP A 24 8.22 5.81 9.97
CA ASP A 24 8.94 4.59 10.32
C ASP A 24 9.57 4.68 11.71
N ALA A 25 10.19 5.81 12.06
CA ALA A 25 10.75 6.05 13.38
C ALA A 25 9.67 6.07 14.50
N ARG A 26 8.40 6.34 14.15
CA ARG A 26 7.24 6.31 15.06
C ARG A 26 6.56 4.93 15.14
N GLY A 27 7.16 3.88 14.57
CA GLY A 27 6.69 2.50 14.65
C GLY A 27 6.09 1.91 13.37
N THR A 28 5.92 2.70 12.30
CA THR A 28 5.40 2.16 11.02
C THR A 28 6.31 1.07 10.47
N ALA A 29 7.63 1.15 10.67
CA ALA A 29 8.58 0.10 10.29
C ALA A 29 8.24 -1.26 10.91
N GLY A 30 7.82 -1.30 12.18
CA GLY A 30 7.37 -2.52 12.85
C GLY A 30 6.09 -3.11 12.24
N HIS A 31 5.15 -2.26 11.84
CA HIS A 31 3.94 -2.73 11.15
C HIS A 31 4.24 -3.25 9.75
N ARG A 32 5.17 -2.63 9.00
CA ARG A 32 5.67 -3.14 7.71
C ARG A 32 6.31 -4.51 7.86
N ALA A 33 7.19 -4.69 8.83
CA ALA A 33 7.82 -5.98 9.11
C ALA A 33 6.77 -7.08 9.40
N ARG A 34 5.82 -6.81 10.31
CA ARG A 34 4.72 -7.73 10.64
C ARG A 34 3.83 -8.07 9.44
N LEU A 35 3.55 -7.09 8.57
CA LEU A 35 2.79 -7.31 7.34
C LEU A 35 3.47 -8.34 6.46
N LEU A 36 4.77 -8.17 6.28
CA LEU A 36 5.56 -8.92 5.30
C LEU A 36 6.01 -10.29 5.80
N GLU A 37 5.91 -10.59 7.11
CA GLU A 37 6.14 -11.93 7.66
C GLU A 37 5.32 -13.03 6.95
N ALA A 38 4.14 -12.66 6.44
CA ALA A 38 3.28 -13.58 5.70
C ALA A 38 3.61 -13.67 4.18
N ALA A 39 4.59 -12.92 3.68
CA ALA A 39 4.97 -12.92 2.27
C ALA A 39 5.82 -14.15 1.94
N SER A 40 5.57 -14.78 0.79
CA SER A 40 6.42 -15.86 0.25
C SER A 40 6.24 -15.99 -1.25
N GLY A 41 7.17 -16.64 -1.93
CA GLY A 41 7.14 -16.87 -3.38
C GLY A 41 7.35 -15.57 -4.16
N ARG A 42 6.72 -15.48 -5.34
CA ARG A 42 6.73 -14.26 -6.17
C ARG A 42 5.75 -13.23 -5.63
N VAL A 43 6.23 -12.04 -5.34
CA VAL A 43 5.44 -10.96 -4.73
C VAL A 43 5.33 -9.78 -5.67
N ILE A 44 4.13 -9.17 -5.75
CA ILE A 44 3.95 -7.85 -6.33
C ILE A 44 3.63 -6.84 -5.22
N GLU A 45 4.43 -5.78 -5.09
CA GLU A 45 4.17 -4.66 -4.20
C GLU A 45 3.60 -3.50 -5.00
N ILE A 46 2.39 -3.08 -4.66
CA ILE A 46 1.63 -2.07 -5.39
C ILE A 46 1.74 -0.75 -4.63
N GLY A 47 2.26 0.29 -5.30
CA GLY A 47 2.54 1.58 -4.68
C GLY A 47 3.74 1.53 -3.73
N ALA A 48 4.90 1.07 -4.22
CA ALA A 48 6.10 0.87 -3.40
C ALA A 48 6.66 2.16 -2.77
N GLY A 49 6.25 3.33 -3.26
CA GLY A 49 6.73 4.61 -2.77
C GLY A 49 8.24 4.73 -2.90
N ASN A 50 8.91 5.09 -1.81
CA ASN A 50 10.36 5.16 -1.72
C ASN A 50 11.04 3.83 -1.31
N GLY A 51 10.29 2.72 -1.30
CA GLY A 51 10.82 1.36 -1.10
C GLY A 51 11.06 0.96 0.36
N LEU A 52 10.39 1.58 1.35
CA LEU A 52 10.63 1.29 2.76
C LEU A 52 10.23 -0.16 3.18
N ASN A 53 9.39 -0.83 2.44
CA ASN A 53 9.05 -2.23 2.65
C ASN A 53 10.19 -3.18 2.23
N LEU A 54 10.98 -2.83 1.23
CA LEU A 54 11.90 -3.74 0.52
C LEU A 54 12.91 -4.42 1.43
N ARG A 55 13.32 -3.78 2.52
CA ARG A 55 14.24 -4.33 3.52
C ARG A 55 13.61 -5.38 4.46
N HIS A 56 12.27 -5.48 4.47
CA HIS A 56 11.52 -6.31 5.41
C HIS A 56 11.03 -7.62 4.80
N TYR A 57 11.21 -7.84 3.50
CA TYR A 57 10.82 -9.10 2.87
C TYR A 57 11.61 -10.28 3.44
N PRO A 58 10.92 -11.36 3.86
CA PRO A 58 11.56 -12.56 4.41
C PRO A 58 12.25 -13.39 3.30
N PRO A 59 13.17 -14.29 3.66
CA PRO A 59 13.92 -15.12 2.71
C PRO A 59 13.04 -16.09 1.90
N ASP A 60 11.81 -16.37 2.36
CA ASP A 60 10.83 -17.19 1.63
C ASP A 60 10.26 -16.47 0.39
N VAL A 61 10.53 -15.19 0.22
CA VAL A 61 10.20 -14.42 -0.99
C VAL A 61 11.29 -14.66 -2.03
N THR A 62 10.90 -15.15 -3.21
CA THR A 62 11.83 -15.46 -4.30
C THR A 62 12.17 -14.25 -5.16
N GLU A 63 11.21 -13.35 -5.35
CA GLU A 63 11.38 -12.07 -6.02
C GLU A 63 10.25 -11.09 -5.68
N VAL A 64 10.52 -9.81 -5.81
CA VAL A 64 9.53 -8.73 -5.67
C VAL A 64 9.48 -7.89 -6.93
N LEU A 65 8.29 -7.75 -7.52
CA LEU A 65 7.99 -6.73 -8.51
C LEU A 65 7.36 -5.53 -7.78
N ALA A 66 8.11 -4.44 -7.64
CA ALA A 66 7.68 -3.22 -6.97
C ALA A 66 7.16 -2.20 -7.98
N VAL A 67 5.88 -1.89 -7.92
CA VAL A 67 5.19 -0.99 -8.87
C VAL A 67 5.01 0.39 -8.23
N GLU A 68 5.52 1.45 -8.88
CA GLU A 68 5.39 2.83 -8.39
C GLU A 68 5.16 3.80 -9.54
N PRO A 69 4.04 4.56 -9.55
CA PRO A 69 3.74 5.50 -10.63
C PRO A 69 4.58 6.79 -10.58
N GLU A 70 4.91 7.29 -9.38
CA GLU A 70 5.58 8.60 -9.25
C GLU A 70 7.09 8.47 -9.51
N ASP A 71 7.61 9.25 -10.45
CA ASP A 71 8.98 9.12 -10.98
C ASP A 71 10.07 9.30 -9.92
N ARG A 72 9.90 10.29 -9.04
CA ARG A 72 10.89 10.57 -7.98
C ARG A 72 10.91 9.45 -6.93
N LEU A 73 9.75 9.00 -6.47
CA LEU A 73 9.65 7.91 -5.50
C LEU A 73 10.18 6.61 -6.09
N ARG A 74 9.84 6.31 -7.33
CA ARG A 74 10.34 5.15 -8.06
C ARG A 74 11.87 5.16 -8.21
N ALA A 75 12.48 6.33 -8.49
CA ALA A 75 13.94 6.46 -8.54
C ALA A 75 14.60 6.21 -7.18
N ILE A 76 13.95 6.58 -6.08
CA ILE A 76 14.42 6.28 -4.73
C ILE A 76 14.25 4.79 -4.43
N ALA A 77 13.10 4.19 -4.76
CA ALA A 77 12.83 2.78 -4.58
C ALA A 77 13.87 1.90 -5.28
N ARG A 78 14.30 2.26 -6.51
CA ARG A 78 15.37 1.55 -7.23
C ARG A 78 16.69 1.54 -6.44
N ARG A 79 17.09 2.67 -5.87
CA ARG A 79 18.28 2.72 -5.01
C ARG A 79 18.11 1.92 -3.72
N THR A 80 16.90 1.97 -3.13
CA THR A 80 16.60 1.17 -1.92
C THR A 80 16.65 -0.32 -2.22
N ALA A 81 16.20 -0.74 -3.42
CA ALA A 81 16.21 -2.13 -3.87
C ALA A 81 17.63 -2.74 -3.93
N GLU A 82 18.68 -1.93 -4.18
CA GLU A 82 20.08 -2.38 -4.22
C GLU A 82 20.55 -3.00 -2.89
N SER A 83 19.92 -2.62 -1.78
CA SER A 83 20.21 -3.13 -0.44
C SER A 83 19.17 -4.15 0.08
N ALA A 84 18.22 -4.56 -0.74
CA ALA A 84 17.23 -5.56 -0.38
C ALA A 84 17.85 -6.95 -0.21
N ARG A 85 17.26 -7.76 0.67
CA ARG A 85 17.74 -9.14 0.94
C ARG A 85 17.27 -10.15 -0.11
N VAL A 86 16.27 -9.79 -0.89
CA VAL A 86 15.66 -10.59 -1.94
C VAL A 86 15.75 -9.84 -3.27
N PRO A 87 15.72 -10.52 -4.43
CA PRO A 87 15.68 -9.86 -5.73
C PRO A 87 14.47 -8.93 -5.84
N VAL A 88 14.69 -7.66 -6.21
CA VAL A 88 13.65 -6.64 -6.39
C VAL A 88 13.80 -5.97 -7.74
N THR A 89 12.71 -5.96 -8.51
CA THR A 89 12.61 -5.16 -9.75
C THR A 89 11.61 -4.04 -9.55
N VAL A 90 12.04 -2.78 -9.75
CA VAL A 90 11.18 -1.60 -9.58
C VAL A 90 10.76 -1.07 -10.95
N VAL A 91 9.47 -1.07 -11.20
CA VAL A 91 8.86 -0.70 -12.49
C VAL A 91 7.89 0.48 -12.38
N ALA A 92 7.68 1.15 -13.50
CA ALA A 92 6.65 2.15 -13.66
C ALA A 92 5.29 1.46 -13.86
N GLY A 93 4.27 1.91 -13.15
CA GLY A 93 2.91 1.39 -13.25
C GLY A 93 2.03 1.94 -12.14
N HIS A 94 0.75 1.66 -12.18
CA HIS A 94 -0.22 2.09 -11.18
C HIS A 94 -1.20 0.96 -10.83
N ALA A 95 -1.91 1.13 -9.72
CA ALA A 95 -2.78 0.11 -9.16
C ALA A 95 -3.97 -0.27 -10.07
N ASP A 96 -4.44 0.66 -10.92
CA ASP A 96 -5.62 0.44 -11.77
C ASP A 96 -5.29 -0.34 -13.06
N ALA A 97 -3.99 -0.52 -13.39
CA ALA A 97 -3.52 -1.33 -14.53
C ALA A 97 -2.08 -1.80 -14.21
N LEU A 98 -1.96 -2.95 -13.59
CA LEU A 98 -0.66 -3.49 -13.17
C LEU A 98 0.13 -4.02 -14.39
N PRO A 99 1.42 -3.65 -14.50
CA PRO A 99 2.29 -4.13 -15.59
C PRO A 99 2.74 -5.58 -15.32
N ALA A 100 1.80 -6.49 -15.23
CA ALA A 100 2.03 -7.87 -14.86
C ALA A 100 0.99 -8.79 -15.50
N GLU A 101 1.39 -10.02 -15.79
CA GLU A 101 0.53 -11.07 -16.35
C GLU A 101 -0.47 -11.59 -15.31
N ASP A 102 -1.56 -12.18 -15.81
CA ASP A 102 -2.56 -12.85 -14.97
C ASP A 102 -1.93 -14.02 -14.21
N ARG A 103 -2.35 -14.19 -12.96
CA ARG A 103 -1.97 -15.35 -12.12
C ARG A 103 -0.46 -15.58 -12.03
N ALA A 104 0.33 -14.50 -12.02
CA ALA A 104 1.78 -14.57 -12.00
C ALA A 104 2.39 -14.56 -10.58
N PHE A 105 1.63 -14.13 -9.56
CA PHE A 105 2.16 -13.89 -8.22
C PHE A 105 1.48 -14.74 -7.14
N ASP A 106 2.28 -15.09 -6.12
CA ASP A 106 1.83 -15.81 -4.93
C ASP A 106 1.26 -14.85 -3.87
N ALA A 107 1.76 -13.60 -3.85
CA ALA A 107 1.25 -12.57 -2.97
C ALA A 107 1.23 -11.18 -3.63
N ALA A 108 0.21 -10.37 -3.27
CA ALA A 108 0.10 -8.95 -3.58
C ALA A 108 0.11 -8.15 -2.27
N VAL A 109 0.84 -7.04 -2.26
CA VAL A 109 1.03 -6.21 -1.06
C VAL A 109 0.53 -4.80 -1.32
N PHE A 110 -0.36 -4.33 -0.46
CA PHE A 110 -0.72 -2.92 -0.31
C PHE A 110 -0.30 -2.42 1.08
N SER A 111 0.50 -1.38 1.12
CA SER A 111 0.97 -0.80 2.37
C SER A 111 0.79 0.72 2.37
N LEU A 112 -0.31 1.20 2.93
CA LEU A 112 -0.76 2.60 2.93
C LEU A 112 -1.01 3.15 1.51
N VAL A 113 -1.65 2.35 0.67
CA VAL A 113 -1.92 2.64 -0.75
C VAL A 113 -3.40 2.63 -1.09
N LEU A 114 -4.18 1.62 -0.67
CA LEU A 114 -5.62 1.54 -0.96
C LEU A 114 -6.40 2.76 -0.43
N CYS A 115 -5.94 3.36 0.65
CA CYS A 115 -6.50 4.61 1.15
C CYS A 115 -6.30 5.79 0.18
N SER A 116 -5.33 5.70 -0.75
CA SER A 116 -4.88 6.81 -1.62
C SER A 116 -5.15 6.61 -3.10
N VAL A 117 -5.43 5.39 -3.57
CA VAL A 117 -5.78 5.12 -4.97
C VAL A 117 -7.08 5.80 -5.37
N PRO A 118 -7.29 6.16 -6.65
CA PRO A 118 -8.55 6.75 -7.11
C PRO A 118 -9.75 5.87 -6.81
N ASP A 119 -9.69 4.59 -7.18
CA ASP A 119 -10.72 3.58 -6.95
C ASP A 119 -10.13 2.29 -6.35
N PRO A 120 -10.43 1.99 -5.08
CA PRO A 120 -9.99 0.75 -4.44
C PRO A 120 -10.55 -0.52 -5.12
N ALA A 121 -11.75 -0.47 -5.70
CA ALA A 121 -12.35 -1.64 -6.33
C ALA A 121 -11.55 -2.06 -7.58
N THR A 122 -11.19 -1.11 -8.43
CA THR A 122 -10.33 -1.36 -9.60
C THR A 122 -8.94 -1.86 -9.19
N ALA A 123 -8.32 -1.24 -8.19
CA ALA A 123 -7.01 -1.66 -7.69
C ALA A 123 -7.03 -3.09 -7.12
N LEU A 124 -8.09 -3.46 -6.40
CA LEU A 124 -8.27 -4.80 -5.85
C LEU A 124 -8.59 -5.83 -6.93
N ALA A 125 -9.36 -5.46 -7.96
CA ALA A 125 -9.62 -6.32 -9.11
C ALA A 125 -8.32 -6.66 -9.87
N GLU A 126 -7.44 -5.67 -10.08
CA GLU A 126 -6.13 -5.86 -10.68
C GLU A 126 -5.22 -6.74 -9.80
N ALA A 127 -5.20 -6.49 -8.49
CA ALA A 127 -4.46 -7.37 -7.57
C ALA A 127 -4.96 -8.82 -7.65
N ARG A 128 -6.28 -9.03 -7.77
CA ARG A 128 -6.86 -10.36 -7.92
C ARG A 128 -6.52 -11.00 -9.26
N ARG A 129 -6.49 -10.21 -10.35
CA ARG A 129 -6.11 -10.69 -11.70
C ARG A 129 -4.70 -11.26 -11.71
N VAL A 130 -3.75 -10.57 -11.09
CA VAL A 130 -2.34 -10.97 -11.09
C VAL A 130 -2.01 -12.06 -10.08
N LEU A 131 -2.86 -12.30 -9.08
CA LEU A 131 -2.68 -13.36 -8.11
C LEU A 131 -3.07 -14.72 -8.69
N ARG A 132 -2.30 -15.74 -8.35
CA ARG A 132 -2.65 -17.15 -8.58
C ARG A 132 -3.90 -17.54 -7.80
N PRO A 133 -4.66 -18.56 -8.22
CA PRO A 133 -5.71 -19.13 -7.38
C PRO A 133 -5.18 -19.50 -5.99
N GLY A 134 -5.83 -18.98 -4.93
CA GLY A 134 -5.36 -19.13 -3.55
C GLY A 134 -4.19 -18.23 -3.16
N GLY A 135 -3.76 -17.33 -4.05
CA GLY A 135 -2.76 -16.32 -3.75
C GLY A 135 -3.21 -15.36 -2.63
N ARG A 136 -2.27 -14.72 -1.98
CA ARG A 136 -2.52 -13.91 -0.78
C ARG A 136 -2.47 -12.43 -1.08
N LEU A 137 -3.43 -11.70 -0.50
CA LEU A 137 -3.40 -10.25 -0.38
C LEU A 137 -2.92 -9.90 1.02
N LEU A 138 -1.84 -9.14 1.12
CA LEU A 138 -1.35 -8.56 2.37
C LEU A 138 -1.67 -7.07 2.37
N PHE A 139 -2.26 -6.58 3.45
CA PHE A 139 -2.66 -5.18 3.52
C PHE A 139 -2.36 -4.56 4.88
N PHE A 140 -1.81 -3.36 4.84
CA PHE A 140 -1.65 -2.45 5.96
C PHE A 140 -2.16 -1.08 5.53
N GLU A 141 -3.32 -0.66 6.04
CA GLU A 141 -4.02 0.50 5.52
C GLU A 141 -4.61 1.35 6.63
N HIS A 142 -4.66 2.63 6.38
CA HIS A 142 -5.47 3.55 7.14
C HIS A 142 -6.94 3.41 6.74
N VAL A 143 -7.84 3.44 7.72
CA VAL A 143 -9.28 3.27 7.52
C VAL A 143 -10.09 4.26 8.35
N ARG A 144 -11.38 4.36 8.02
CA ARG A 144 -12.35 5.15 8.80
C ARG A 144 -12.42 4.67 10.24
N SER A 145 -12.46 5.61 11.18
CA SER A 145 -12.58 5.32 12.61
C SER A 145 -13.93 4.65 12.94
N GLU A 146 -13.91 3.71 13.89
CA GLU A 146 -15.15 3.11 14.45
C GLU A 146 -15.83 4.03 15.47
N ARG A 147 -15.13 5.05 15.98
CA ARG A 147 -15.67 6.04 16.91
C ARG A 147 -16.52 7.03 16.14
N ALA A 148 -17.84 7.02 16.33
CA ALA A 148 -18.81 7.80 15.54
C ALA A 148 -18.48 9.30 15.42
N VAL A 149 -17.97 9.92 16.47
CA VAL A 149 -17.59 11.35 16.45
C VAL A 149 -16.37 11.56 15.56
N LEU A 150 -15.32 10.73 15.69
CA LEU A 150 -14.12 10.82 14.85
C LEU A 150 -14.44 10.52 13.40
N ALA A 151 -15.25 9.51 13.13
CA ALA A 151 -15.70 9.14 11.80
C ALA A 151 -16.38 10.31 11.07
N ARG A 152 -17.25 11.07 11.77
CA ARG A 152 -17.88 12.27 11.19
C ARG A 152 -16.88 13.39 10.91
N LEU A 153 -15.89 13.57 11.78
CA LEU A 153 -14.82 14.54 11.54
C LEU A 153 -13.94 14.12 10.35
N GLU A 154 -13.64 12.83 10.23
CA GLU A 154 -12.92 12.25 9.08
C GLU A 154 -13.70 12.44 7.78
N ASP A 155 -15.03 12.23 7.78
CA ASP A 155 -15.89 12.46 6.61
C ASP A 155 -15.81 13.91 6.14
N LEU A 156 -15.85 14.88 7.07
CA LEU A 156 -15.77 16.31 6.76
C LEU A 156 -14.37 16.73 6.31
N ALA A 157 -13.32 16.18 6.92
CA ALA A 157 -11.94 16.55 6.65
C ALA A 157 -11.37 15.87 5.38
N SER A 158 -11.91 14.71 4.99
CA SER A 158 -11.37 13.85 3.93
C SER A 158 -11.14 14.58 2.59
N PRO A 159 -12.03 15.45 2.08
CA PRO A 159 -11.80 16.14 0.81
C PRO A 159 -10.61 17.09 0.82
N VAL A 160 -10.35 17.77 1.95
CA VAL A 160 -9.19 18.65 2.11
C VAL A 160 -7.92 17.85 2.35
N TRP A 161 -8.01 16.85 3.21
CA TRP A 161 -6.91 15.96 3.54
C TRP A 161 -6.37 15.23 2.30
N SER A 162 -7.23 14.68 1.45
CA SER A 162 -6.81 13.92 0.26
C SER A 162 -5.97 14.76 -0.71
N ARG A 163 -6.28 16.06 -0.83
CA ARG A 163 -5.47 16.99 -1.66
C ARG A 163 -4.08 17.22 -1.08
N ALA A 164 -3.96 17.28 0.24
CA ALA A 164 -2.70 17.56 0.94
C ALA A 164 -1.85 16.30 1.16
N ALA A 165 -2.50 15.14 1.37
CA ALA A 165 -1.89 13.89 1.79
C ALA A 165 -1.79 12.84 0.67
N GLY A 166 -1.46 13.27 -0.55
CA GLY A 166 -1.14 12.37 -1.66
C GLY A 166 -2.30 11.53 -2.17
N GLY A 167 -3.55 11.92 -1.91
CA GLY A 167 -4.74 11.18 -2.31
C GLY A 167 -5.38 10.36 -1.18
N CYS A 168 -4.77 10.31 0.00
CA CYS A 168 -5.28 9.53 1.13
C CYS A 168 -6.67 10.03 1.58
N HIS A 169 -7.66 9.15 1.57
CA HIS A 169 -9.01 9.38 2.07
C HIS A 169 -9.17 8.84 3.48
N LEU A 170 -9.64 9.69 4.40
CA LEU A 170 -9.76 9.35 5.83
C LEU A 170 -10.92 8.40 6.14
N ASN A 171 -11.88 8.28 5.24
CA ASN A 171 -13.19 7.71 5.53
C ASN A 171 -13.53 6.43 4.73
N ARG A 172 -12.50 5.73 4.23
CA ARG A 172 -12.71 4.48 3.48
C ARG A 172 -12.90 3.28 4.42
N ASP A 173 -13.90 2.45 4.14
CA ASP A 173 -14.00 1.10 4.70
C ASP A 173 -13.29 0.10 3.78
N LEU A 174 -11.98 -0.01 3.96
CA LEU A 174 -11.17 -0.88 3.11
C LEU A 174 -11.36 -2.36 3.45
N ALA A 175 -11.82 -2.70 4.65
CA ALA A 175 -12.14 -4.08 4.96
C ALA A 175 -13.38 -4.56 4.20
N ALA A 176 -14.40 -3.71 4.03
CA ALA A 176 -15.53 -3.97 3.16
C ALA A 176 -15.09 -4.06 1.70
N ALA A 177 -14.33 -3.07 1.20
CA ALA A 177 -13.85 -3.07 -0.18
C ALA A 177 -13.06 -4.35 -0.56
N ILE A 178 -12.22 -4.87 0.35
CA ILE A 178 -11.47 -6.12 0.14
C ILE A 178 -12.44 -7.31 0.01
N ARG A 179 -13.48 -7.38 0.83
CA ARG A 179 -14.49 -8.46 0.73
C ARG A 179 -15.31 -8.36 -0.55
N ASP A 180 -15.75 -7.14 -0.89
CA ASP A 180 -16.57 -6.86 -2.08
C ASP A 180 -15.82 -7.17 -3.38
N ALA A 181 -14.49 -7.03 -3.37
CA ALA A 181 -13.62 -7.47 -4.46
C ALA A 181 -13.43 -9.00 -4.54
N GLY A 182 -14.11 -9.77 -3.67
CA GLY A 182 -14.10 -11.23 -3.67
C GLY A 182 -12.93 -11.87 -2.94
N PHE A 183 -12.18 -11.12 -2.12
CA PHE A 183 -11.17 -11.67 -1.24
C PHE A 183 -11.78 -12.18 0.06
N ARG A 184 -11.34 -13.33 0.52
CA ARG A 184 -11.69 -13.86 1.84
C ARG A 184 -10.63 -13.44 2.86
N ILE A 185 -10.97 -12.49 3.74
CA ILE A 185 -10.08 -12.04 4.82
C ILE A 185 -9.84 -13.22 5.78
N THR A 186 -8.58 -13.61 5.93
CA THR A 186 -8.14 -14.72 6.79
C THR A 186 -7.63 -14.23 8.15
N ARG A 187 -7.06 -13.03 8.17
CA ARG A 187 -6.62 -12.34 9.39
C ARG A 187 -6.81 -10.84 9.21
N ILE A 188 -7.34 -10.18 10.21
CA ILE A 188 -7.40 -8.73 10.29
C ILE A 188 -7.23 -8.27 11.73
N GLU A 189 -6.40 -7.28 11.93
CA GLU A 189 -6.21 -6.57 13.18
C GLU A 189 -6.54 -5.09 12.94
N ARG A 190 -7.36 -4.50 13.83
CA ARG A 190 -7.61 -3.06 13.88
C ARG A 190 -6.85 -2.48 15.06
N PHE A 191 -6.18 -1.37 14.85
CA PHE A 191 -5.38 -0.73 15.90
C PHE A 191 -5.24 0.78 15.66
N GLY A 192 -4.93 1.49 16.75
CA GLY A 192 -4.55 2.89 16.69
C GLY A 192 -3.06 3.03 16.41
N HIS A 193 -2.70 3.80 15.40
CA HIS A 193 -1.32 4.16 15.09
C HIS A 193 -1.26 5.60 14.58
N ARG A 194 -0.30 6.39 15.07
CA ARG A 194 -0.09 7.78 14.63
C ARG A 194 1.23 7.91 13.88
N PRO A 195 1.23 7.62 12.58
CA PRO A 195 2.43 7.70 11.75
C PRO A 195 3.00 9.12 11.67
N VAL A 196 2.14 10.11 11.81
CA VAL A 196 2.50 11.54 11.86
C VAL A 196 1.82 12.20 13.05
N ARG A 197 2.34 13.37 13.48
CA ARG A 197 1.83 14.08 14.65
C ARG A 197 0.34 14.45 14.55
N PHE A 198 -0.10 14.80 13.35
CA PHE A 198 -1.49 15.12 13.02
C PHE A 198 -1.89 14.27 11.81
N GLY A 199 -2.83 13.37 11.97
CA GLY A 199 -3.24 12.46 10.90
C GLY A 199 -4.16 11.36 11.39
N PRO A 200 -4.56 10.47 10.47
CA PRO A 200 -5.42 9.35 10.79
C PRO A 200 -4.79 8.43 11.83
N GLU A 201 -5.64 7.88 12.69
CA GLU A 201 -5.20 6.99 13.76
C GLU A 201 -5.66 5.55 13.52
N ALA A 202 -6.82 5.35 12.90
CA ALA A 202 -7.38 4.03 12.70
C ALA A 202 -6.70 3.30 11.53
N HIS A 203 -6.14 2.14 11.80
CA HIS A 203 -5.47 1.30 10.81
C HIS A 203 -5.96 -0.14 10.87
N ILE A 204 -5.83 -0.83 9.74
CA ILE A 204 -5.97 -2.28 9.63
C ILE A 204 -4.68 -2.89 9.10
N LEU A 205 -4.33 -4.06 9.61
CA LEU A 205 -3.27 -4.92 9.09
C LEU A 205 -3.80 -6.33 8.99
N GLY A 206 -3.56 -7.00 7.87
CA GLY A 206 -4.11 -8.33 7.69
C GLY A 206 -3.72 -9.02 6.41
N THR A 207 -4.32 -10.18 6.25
CA THR A 207 -4.17 -11.06 5.07
C THR A 207 -5.54 -11.53 4.59
N ALA A 208 -5.64 -11.69 3.28
CA ALA A 208 -6.81 -12.29 2.63
C ALA A 208 -6.36 -13.24 1.51
N THR A 209 -7.24 -14.11 1.06
CA THR A 209 -7.00 -15.03 -0.06
C THR A 209 -7.88 -14.70 -1.24
N ALA A 210 -7.32 -14.81 -2.46
CA ALA A 210 -8.03 -14.61 -3.73
C ALA A 210 -8.94 -15.80 -4.08
#